data_b3d5aeef3594b4261f676190c4abddd6
#
_entry.id   b3d5aeef3594b4261f676190c4abddd6
#
_cell.length_a   1.000
_cell.length_b   1.000
_cell.length_c   1.000
_cell.angle_alpha   90.00
_cell.angle_beta   90.00
_cell.angle_gamma   90.00
#
_symmetry.space_group_name_H-M   'P 1'
#
loop_
_entity.id
_entity.type
_entity.pdbx_description
1 polymer ?
#
loop_
_entity_poly.entity_id
_entity_poly.type
_entity_poly.pdbx_seq_one_letter_code
_entity_poly.pdbx_strand_id
1 'polypeptide(L)'
;GSEMCIRDRHWYAWLGMAGNYLLMMFYTTVAGWMLHYFYMTATGKLAGLNADQVAGKFTEMLADPGVMTFWMVFVVALGIFVCAKGLQNGLERVTKVMMIALLVIMVVLAVNSLFMPGAKEGLSFFLVPDFGRMKEVGVVNTLVSAMNQAFFTLSLGIGAMSIFGSYIGKEHSLLGESARIVVLDTFVAITAGLIIFPACFTYGVDQTSGPSLIFITLPNIFANMAMGRLWGSLFFLFMAFAALSTVLAVFENIICCGMELTGWNRQKSSLVNFFLIIALSLPCVLGYNVWAWDGFAIFGGAVLDVEDFLVSNLFLPLGSLVYLLFCVTRCGWGWDNYKKEVNTGKGLKMHDWMRGYLTYGLPLIVLFIFVFGLYDKFIA
;
A
#
# COMPACT_ATOMS: atom_id res chain seq x y z
N GLY A 1 17.55 12.06 6.46
CA GLY A 1 16.23 12.12 5.81
C GLY A 1 15.52 13.44 6.08
N SER A 2 15.41 13.88 7.32
CA SER A 2 14.79 15.16 7.69
C SER A 2 15.48 16.39 7.10
N GLU A 3 16.81 16.41 7.00
CA GLU A 3 17.55 17.54 6.42
C GLU A 3 17.24 17.76 4.93
N MET A 4 16.98 16.72 4.17
CA MET A 4 16.59 16.86 2.77
C MET A 4 15.21 17.51 2.61
N CYS A 5 14.30 17.25 3.53
CA CYS A 5 12.94 17.77 3.45
C CYS A 5 12.80 19.21 3.98
N ILE A 6 13.69 19.69 4.87
CA ILE A 6 13.39 20.86 5.70
C ILE A 6 14.39 22.00 5.50
N ARG A 7 15.70 21.74 5.60
CA ARG A 7 16.66 22.83 5.75
C ARG A 7 16.96 23.60 4.46
N ASP A 8 17.19 22.91 3.36
CA ASP A 8 17.67 23.55 2.13
C ASP A 8 16.75 23.37 0.90
N ARG A 9 15.69 22.54 1.01
CA ARG A 9 14.85 22.17 -0.12
C ARG A 9 13.37 22.02 0.25
N HIS A 10 12.81 23.07 0.83
CA HIS A 10 11.41 23.15 1.28
C HIS A 10 10.37 22.74 0.22
N TRP A 11 10.65 23.01 -1.06
CA TRP A 11 9.73 22.68 -2.15
C TRP A 11 9.49 21.16 -2.27
N TYR A 12 10.52 20.35 -2.01
CA TYR A 12 10.39 18.89 -2.08
C TYR A 12 9.59 18.33 -0.89
N ALA A 13 9.72 18.95 0.28
CA ALA A 13 8.89 18.59 1.44
C ALA A 13 7.40 18.77 1.16
N TRP A 14 7.02 19.87 0.50
CA TRP A 14 5.64 20.11 0.08
C TRP A 14 5.17 19.11 -0.99
N LEU A 15 6.03 18.76 -1.94
CA LEU A 15 5.73 17.74 -2.95
C LEU A 15 5.52 16.37 -2.31
N GLY A 16 6.40 15.97 -1.38
CA GLY A 16 6.26 14.74 -0.62
C GLY A 16 4.98 14.70 0.23
N MET A 17 4.66 15.83 0.88
CA MET A 17 3.40 15.98 1.62
C MET A 17 2.18 15.82 0.69
N ALA A 18 2.17 16.45 -0.48
CA ALA A 18 1.11 16.31 -1.45
C ALA A 18 0.91 14.85 -1.88
N GLY A 19 2.00 14.11 -2.13
CA GLY A 19 1.95 12.68 -2.43
C GLY A 19 1.35 11.84 -1.30
N ASN A 20 1.69 12.15 -0.05
CA ASN A 20 1.12 11.46 1.12
C ASN A 20 -0.38 11.75 1.28
N TYR A 21 -0.82 13.00 1.10
CA TYR A 21 -2.24 13.32 1.12
C TYR A 21 -2.99 12.63 -0.01
N LEU A 22 -2.46 12.68 -1.23
CA LEU A 22 -3.06 12.04 -2.40
C LEU A 22 -3.22 10.53 -2.19
N LEU A 23 -2.21 9.86 -1.62
CA LEU A 23 -2.29 8.46 -1.24
C LEU A 23 -3.41 8.23 -0.22
N MET A 24 -3.51 9.07 0.82
CA MET A 24 -4.52 8.90 1.86
C MET A 24 -5.95 9.20 1.39
N MET A 25 -6.14 10.00 0.34
CA MET A 25 -7.46 10.31 -0.21
C MET A 25 -8.22 9.05 -0.62
N PHE A 26 -7.58 8.12 -1.33
CA PHE A 26 -8.23 6.87 -1.72
C PHE A 26 -7.96 5.72 -0.73
N TYR A 27 -6.78 5.67 -0.13
CA TYR A 27 -6.38 4.54 0.71
C TYR A 27 -7.22 4.42 1.98
N THR A 28 -7.63 5.54 2.60
CA THR A 28 -8.54 5.55 3.75
C THR A 28 -9.93 5.04 3.38
N THR A 29 -10.39 5.31 2.18
CA THR A 29 -11.67 4.81 1.65
C THR A 29 -11.61 3.30 1.45
N VAL A 30 -10.55 2.77 0.81
CA VAL A 30 -10.36 1.32 0.61
C VAL A 30 -10.18 0.59 1.94
N ALA A 31 -9.44 1.15 2.89
CA ALA A 31 -9.33 0.61 4.25
C ALA A 31 -10.70 0.57 4.96
N GLY A 32 -11.54 1.57 4.72
CA GLY A 32 -12.93 1.60 5.18
C GLY A 32 -13.76 0.44 4.60
N TRP A 33 -13.60 0.12 3.30
CA TRP A 33 -14.27 -1.04 2.69
C TRP A 33 -13.86 -2.36 3.34
N MET A 34 -12.59 -2.53 3.67
CA MET A 34 -12.10 -3.74 4.35
C MET A 34 -12.74 -3.92 5.73
N LEU A 35 -12.88 -2.85 6.50
CA LEU A 35 -13.57 -2.87 7.79
C LEU A 35 -15.08 -3.12 7.64
N HIS A 36 -15.71 -2.54 6.63
CA HIS A 36 -17.12 -2.81 6.32
C HIS A 36 -17.34 -4.28 5.96
N TYR A 37 -16.48 -4.86 5.14
CA TYR A 37 -16.56 -6.28 4.78
C TYR A 37 -16.26 -7.21 5.96
N PHE A 38 -15.32 -6.83 6.82
CA PHE A 38 -15.15 -7.51 8.11
C PHE A 38 -16.45 -7.54 8.92
N TYR A 39 -17.10 -6.37 9.06
CA TYR A 39 -18.39 -6.27 9.76
C TYR A 39 -19.47 -7.13 9.10
N MET A 40 -19.64 -7.06 7.78
CA MET A 40 -20.65 -7.85 7.06
C MET A 40 -20.42 -9.35 7.20
N THR A 41 -19.17 -9.78 7.08
CA THR A 41 -18.82 -11.21 7.19
C THR A 41 -18.99 -11.70 8.63
N ALA A 42 -18.51 -10.97 9.62
CA ALA A 42 -18.62 -11.31 11.03
C ALA A 42 -20.08 -11.37 11.52
N THR A 43 -20.95 -10.52 10.99
CA THR A 43 -22.39 -10.52 11.29
C THR A 43 -23.19 -11.54 10.46
N GLY A 44 -22.54 -12.23 9.50
CA GLY A 44 -23.19 -13.25 8.66
C GLY A 44 -24.05 -12.70 7.54
N LYS A 45 -23.95 -11.41 7.19
CA LYS A 45 -24.72 -10.78 6.10
C LYS A 45 -24.37 -11.28 4.70
N LEU A 46 -23.24 -11.94 4.54
CA LEU A 46 -22.81 -12.54 3.26
C LEU A 46 -23.08 -14.05 3.18
N ALA A 47 -23.50 -14.69 4.27
CA ALA A 47 -23.69 -16.14 4.32
C ALA A 47 -24.85 -16.60 3.41
N GLY A 48 -24.58 -17.58 2.56
CA GLY A 48 -25.59 -18.18 1.69
C GLY A 48 -26.02 -17.32 0.49
N LEU A 49 -25.33 -16.22 0.22
CA LEU A 49 -25.57 -15.41 -0.98
C LEU A 49 -24.97 -16.09 -2.21
N ASN A 50 -25.64 -15.95 -3.37
CA ASN A 50 -25.07 -16.34 -4.66
C ASN A 50 -24.10 -15.28 -5.20
N ALA A 51 -23.37 -15.60 -6.29
CA ALA A 51 -22.34 -14.73 -6.86
C ALA A 51 -22.88 -13.33 -7.24
N ASP A 52 -24.07 -13.29 -7.87
CA ASP A 52 -24.69 -12.01 -8.28
C ASP A 52 -25.10 -11.16 -7.08
N GLN A 53 -25.60 -11.79 -6.02
CA GLN A 53 -25.95 -11.10 -4.78
C GLN A 53 -24.74 -10.57 -4.04
N VAL A 54 -23.63 -11.31 -4.05
CA VAL A 54 -22.36 -10.85 -3.47
C VAL A 54 -21.81 -9.65 -4.25
N ALA A 55 -21.80 -9.72 -5.59
CA ALA A 55 -21.44 -8.58 -6.45
C ALA A 55 -22.37 -7.38 -6.24
N GLY A 56 -23.68 -7.65 -6.10
CA GLY A 56 -24.67 -6.63 -5.76
C GLY A 56 -24.39 -5.91 -4.43
N LYS A 57 -23.88 -6.62 -3.41
CA LYS A 57 -23.50 -6.01 -2.13
C LYS A 57 -22.34 -5.02 -2.25
N PHE A 58 -21.40 -5.29 -3.13
CA PHE A 58 -20.31 -4.35 -3.41
C PHE A 58 -20.83 -3.09 -4.11
N THR A 59 -21.65 -3.27 -5.14
CA THR A 59 -22.29 -2.14 -5.85
C THR A 59 -23.19 -1.32 -4.92
N GLU A 60 -23.97 -1.96 -4.06
CA GLU A 60 -24.82 -1.31 -3.04
C GLU A 60 -23.98 -0.46 -2.09
N MET A 61 -22.83 -0.98 -1.61
CA MET A 61 -21.91 -0.24 -0.76
C MET A 61 -21.34 0.98 -1.48
N LEU A 62 -20.91 0.84 -2.74
CA LEU A 62 -20.36 1.96 -3.53
C LEU A 62 -21.40 3.02 -3.84
N ALA A 63 -22.68 2.64 -3.99
CA ALA A 63 -23.79 3.56 -4.23
C ALA A 63 -24.25 4.31 -2.98
N ASP A 64 -23.88 3.87 -1.78
CA ASP A 64 -24.26 4.51 -0.51
C ASP A 64 -23.15 5.43 0.03
N PRO A 65 -23.23 6.75 -0.21
CA PRO A 65 -22.23 7.70 0.27
C PRO A 65 -22.17 7.75 1.80
N GLY A 66 -23.26 7.44 2.50
CA GLY A 66 -23.32 7.47 3.96
C GLY A 66 -22.48 6.34 4.57
N VAL A 67 -22.66 5.11 4.09
CA VAL A 67 -21.88 3.94 4.52
C VAL A 67 -20.40 4.13 4.20
N MET A 68 -20.07 4.55 2.98
CA MET A 68 -18.68 4.79 2.58
C MET A 68 -18.01 5.86 3.45
N THR A 69 -18.68 7.00 3.64
CA THR A 69 -18.15 8.10 4.47
C THR A 69 -17.98 7.67 5.93
N PHE A 70 -18.94 6.94 6.49
CA PHE A 70 -18.85 6.47 7.88
C PHE A 70 -17.58 5.62 8.11
N TRP A 71 -17.34 4.61 7.27
CA TRP A 71 -16.16 3.75 7.43
C TRP A 71 -14.85 4.46 7.12
N MET A 72 -14.82 5.36 6.14
CA MET A 72 -13.65 6.19 5.86
C MET A 72 -13.33 7.10 7.06
N VAL A 73 -14.29 7.81 7.61
CA VAL A 73 -14.11 8.66 8.80
C VAL A 73 -13.68 7.83 10.01
N PHE A 74 -14.22 6.64 10.18
CA PHE A 74 -13.81 5.72 11.25
C PHE A 74 -12.33 5.34 11.14
N VAL A 75 -11.85 5.02 9.94
CA VAL A 75 -10.42 4.73 9.68
C VAL A 75 -9.55 5.94 10.01
N VAL A 76 -9.92 7.12 9.53
CA VAL A 76 -9.17 8.36 9.79
C VAL A 76 -9.13 8.68 11.28
N ALA A 77 -10.28 8.57 11.96
CA ALA A 77 -10.37 8.82 13.41
C ALA A 77 -9.48 7.86 14.20
N LEU A 78 -9.53 6.56 13.88
CA LEU A 78 -8.72 5.53 14.53
C LEU A 78 -7.22 5.79 14.30
N GLY A 79 -6.82 6.05 13.05
CA GLY A 79 -5.42 6.29 12.69
C GLY A 79 -4.86 7.55 13.36
N ILE A 80 -5.56 8.67 13.27
CA ILE A 80 -5.14 9.94 13.89
C ILE A 80 -5.10 9.81 15.42
N PHE A 81 -6.08 9.13 16.04
CA PHE A 81 -6.07 8.91 17.49
C PHE A 81 -4.83 8.14 17.97
N VAL A 82 -4.42 7.10 17.22
CA VAL A 82 -3.22 6.32 17.54
C VAL A 82 -1.97 7.19 17.38
N CYS A 83 -1.83 7.89 16.25
CA CYS A 83 -0.66 8.74 15.97
C CYS A 83 -0.57 9.95 16.92
N ALA A 84 -1.71 10.53 17.34
CA ALA A 84 -1.71 11.67 18.27
C ALA A 84 -1.09 11.34 19.64
N LYS A 85 -1.13 10.06 20.06
CA LYS A 85 -0.49 9.59 21.30
C LYS A 85 1.04 9.51 21.22
N GLY A 86 1.61 9.65 20.03
CA GLY A 86 3.05 9.58 19.76
C GLY A 86 3.57 8.17 19.54
N LEU A 87 4.80 8.09 19.00
CA LEU A 87 5.41 6.86 18.50
C LEU A 87 5.44 5.73 19.54
N GLN A 88 6.04 5.99 20.71
CA GLN A 88 6.24 4.94 21.74
C GLN A 88 4.94 4.49 22.40
N ASN A 89 4.02 5.42 22.65
CA ASN A 89 2.80 5.16 23.42
C ASN A 89 1.60 4.77 22.55
N GLY A 90 1.63 5.10 21.28
CA GLY A 90 0.52 4.85 20.35
C GLY A 90 0.92 3.93 19.21
N LEU A 91 1.68 4.47 18.25
CA LEU A 91 1.99 3.82 16.99
C LEU A 91 2.72 2.48 17.18
N GLU A 92 3.87 2.49 17.87
CA GLU A 92 4.72 1.30 18.00
C GLU A 92 3.98 0.14 18.68
N ARG A 93 3.28 0.42 19.79
CA ARG A 93 2.56 -0.62 20.54
C ARG A 93 1.41 -1.22 19.73
N VAL A 94 0.59 -0.37 19.10
CA VAL A 94 -0.56 -0.81 18.30
C VAL A 94 -0.08 -1.56 17.07
N THR A 95 0.87 -1.00 16.32
CA THR A 95 1.42 -1.63 15.11
C THR A 95 2.05 -2.99 15.42
N LYS A 96 2.81 -3.11 16.51
CA LYS A 96 3.41 -4.39 16.92
C LYS A 96 2.36 -5.46 17.18
N VAL A 97 1.30 -5.14 17.91
CA VAL A 97 0.20 -6.10 18.19
C VAL A 97 -0.53 -6.46 16.91
N MET A 98 -0.85 -5.47 16.07
CA MET A 98 -1.52 -5.69 14.79
C MET A 98 -0.68 -6.57 13.84
N MET A 99 0.62 -6.33 13.74
CA MET A 99 1.50 -7.11 12.86
C MET A 99 1.68 -8.56 13.35
N ILE A 100 1.75 -8.79 14.66
CA ILE A 100 1.77 -10.16 15.21
C ILE A 100 0.45 -10.87 14.90
N ALA A 101 -0.68 -10.22 15.16
CA ALA A 101 -2.00 -10.77 14.86
C ALA A 101 -2.17 -11.07 13.37
N LEU A 102 -1.72 -10.15 12.50
CA LEU A 102 -1.71 -10.32 11.05
C LEU A 102 -0.93 -11.57 10.64
N LEU A 103 0.30 -11.75 11.12
CA LEU A 103 1.13 -12.90 10.80
C LEU A 103 0.49 -14.21 11.26
N VAL A 104 -0.10 -14.25 12.46
CA VAL A 104 -0.80 -15.44 12.98
C VAL A 104 -2.01 -15.78 12.12
N ILE A 105 -2.88 -14.80 11.83
CA ILE A 105 -4.07 -15.00 10.99
C ILE A 105 -3.66 -15.48 9.59
N MET A 106 -2.65 -14.86 9.02
CA MET A 106 -2.13 -15.19 7.68
C MET A 106 -1.63 -16.64 7.61
N VAL A 107 -0.86 -17.10 8.60
CA VAL A 107 -0.39 -18.48 8.67
C VAL A 107 -1.57 -19.46 8.80
N VAL A 108 -2.54 -19.15 9.63
CA VAL A 108 -3.74 -20.00 9.82
C VAL A 108 -4.53 -20.10 8.50
N LEU A 109 -4.75 -18.98 7.81
CA LEU A 109 -5.44 -18.96 6.51
C LEU A 109 -4.65 -19.70 5.43
N ALA A 110 -3.34 -19.51 5.34
CA ALA A 110 -2.48 -20.21 4.38
C ALA A 110 -2.50 -21.72 4.59
N VAL A 111 -2.36 -22.18 5.84
CA VAL A 111 -2.46 -23.61 6.18
C VAL A 111 -3.82 -24.17 5.77
N ASN A 112 -4.92 -23.47 6.07
CA ASN A 112 -6.25 -23.90 5.65
C ASN A 112 -6.36 -24.00 4.11
N SER A 113 -5.83 -23.03 3.37
CA SER A 113 -5.89 -23.01 1.90
C SER A 113 -5.09 -24.14 1.24
N LEU A 114 -4.00 -24.60 1.86
CA LEU A 114 -3.20 -25.71 1.35
C LEU A 114 -3.92 -27.07 1.42
N PHE A 115 -4.93 -27.20 2.27
CA PHE A 115 -5.76 -28.42 2.37
C PHE A 115 -7.00 -28.37 1.47
N MET A 116 -7.21 -27.32 0.69
CA MET A 116 -8.34 -27.21 -0.23
C MET A 116 -8.14 -28.11 -1.47
N PRO A 117 -9.22 -28.64 -2.08
CA PRO A 117 -9.13 -29.49 -3.28
C PRO A 117 -8.37 -28.86 -4.46
N GLY A 118 -8.58 -27.58 -4.72
CA GLY A 118 -7.92 -26.82 -5.79
C GLY A 118 -6.52 -26.27 -5.43
N ALA A 119 -5.95 -26.69 -4.30
CA ALA A 119 -4.68 -26.14 -3.83
C ALA A 119 -3.53 -26.36 -4.82
N LYS A 120 -3.45 -27.55 -5.43
CA LYS A 120 -2.38 -27.89 -6.38
C LYS A 120 -2.41 -27.00 -7.62
N GLU A 121 -3.59 -26.82 -8.21
CA GLU A 121 -3.79 -25.98 -9.39
C GLU A 121 -3.53 -24.50 -9.06
N GLY A 122 -4.05 -24.01 -7.95
CA GLY A 122 -3.84 -22.64 -7.48
C GLY A 122 -2.38 -22.33 -7.17
N LEU A 123 -1.66 -23.24 -6.54
CA LEU A 123 -0.22 -23.11 -6.27
C LEU A 123 0.59 -23.12 -7.56
N SER A 124 0.25 -24.03 -8.50
CA SER A 124 0.91 -24.10 -9.81
C SER A 124 0.72 -22.80 -10.59
N PHE A 125 -0.51 -22.27 -10.62
CA PHE A 125 -0.81 -21.01 -11.27
C PHE A 125 -0.01 -19.83 -10.69
N PHE A 126 0.12 -19.76 -9.37
CA PHE A 126 0.75 -18.64 -8.69
C PHE A 126 2.29 -18.71 -8.67
N LEU A 127 2.85 -19.90 -8.42
CA LEU A 127 4.29 -20.05 -8.18
C LEU A 127 5.07 -20.45 -9.42
N VAL A 128 4.44 -21.05 -10.44
CA VAL A 128 5.12 -21.48 -11.65
C VAL A 128 5.06 -20.37 -12.70
N PRO A 129 6.19 -19.78 -13.12
CA PRO A 129 6.22 -18.74 -14.14
C PRO A 129 5.70 -19.23 -15.48
N ASP A 130 4.73 -18.53 -16.06
CA ASP A 130 4.25 -18.76 -17.41
C ASP A 130 4.85 -17.74 -18.39
N PHE A 131 5.96 -18.10 -18.99
CA PHE A 131 6.66 -17.26 -19.99
C PHE A 131 5.86 -17.11 -21.31
N GLY A 132 4.89 -17.98 -21.57
CA GLY A 132 3.99 -17.87 -22.73
C GLY A 132 3.07 -16.67 -22.56
N ARG A 133 2.32 -16.62 -21.46
CA ARG A 133 1.45 -15.48 -21.11
C ARG A 133 2.23 -14.18 -20.96
N MET A 134 3.43 -14.22 -20.38
CA MET A 134 4.29 -13.04 -20.27
C MET A 134 4.66 -12.44 -21.63
N LYS A 135 4.83 -13.27 -22.67
CA LYS A 135 5.08 -12.80 -24.05
C LYS A 135 3.83 -12.22 -24.69
N GLU A 136 2.65 -12.79 -24.43
CA GLU A 136 1.35 -12.30 -24.94
C GLU A 136 1.00 -10.91 -24.38
N VAL A 137 1.19 -10.71 -23.06
CA VAL A 137 0.96 -9.42 -22.39
C VAL A 137 2.05 -8.39 -22.73
N GLY A 138 3.24 -8.85 -23.09
CA GLY A 138 4.43 -8.04 -23.31
C GLY A 138 5.39 -8.08 -22.12
N VAL A 139 6.61 -8.49 -22.39
CA VAL A 139 7.66 -8.61 -21.35
C VAL A 139 7.93 -7.28 -20.65
N VAL A 140 7.97 -6.19 -21.41
CA VAL A 140 8.22 -4.84 -20.87
C VAL A 140 7.07 -4.39 -19.98
N ASN A 141 5.82 -4.57 -20.41
CA ASN A 141 4.63 -4.24 -19.62
C ASN A 141 4.61 -5.02 -18.29
N THR A 142 4.94 -6.30 -18.32
CA THR A 142 5.02 -7.13 -17.11
C THR A 142 6.10 -6.62 -16.15
N LEU A 143 7.29 -6.27 -16.65
CA LEU A 143 8.38 -5.75 -15.81
C LEU A 143 8.04 -4.38 -15.22
N VAL A 144 7.47 -3.46 -16.02
CA VAL A 144 7.08 -2.12 -15.55
C VAL A 144 5.99 -2.24 -14.48
N SER A 145 4.97 -3.08 -14.68
CA SER A 145 3.92 -3.32 -13.69
C SER A 145 4.48 -3.89 -12.39
N ALA A 146 5.40 -4.86 -12.47
CA ALA A 146 6.06 -5.43 -11.29
C ALA A 146 6.89 -4.39 -10.53
N MET A 147 7.59 -3.49 -11.24
CA MET A 147 8.38 -2.44 -10.60
C MET A 147 7.50 -1.34 -10.00
N ASN A 148 6.40 -0.94 -10.65
CA ASN A 148 5.42 -0.03 -10.06
C ASN A 148 4.82 -0.62 -8.78
N GLN A 149 4.50 -1.92 -8.77
CA GLN A 149 4.06 -2.60 -7.56
C GLN A 149 5.12 -2.56 -6.46
N ALA A 150 6.41 -2.76 -6.78
CA ALA A 150 7.49 -2.66 -5.81
C ALA A 150 7.64 -1.24 -5.22
N PHE A 151 7.49 -0.19 -6.03
CA PHE A 151 7.46 1.20 -5.54
C PHE A 151 6.29 1.43 -4.58
N PHE A 152 5.12 0.90 -4.91
CA PHE A 152 3.91 1.06 -4.12
C PHE A 152 4.01 0.32 -2.78
N THR A 153 4.32 -0.98 -2.78
CA THR A 153 4.35 -1.80 -1.57
C THR A 153 5.41 -1.35 -0.57
N LEU A 154 6.58 -0.89 -1.06
CA LEU A 154 7.66 -0.36 -0.22
C LEU A 154 7.51 1.13 0.10
N SER A 155 6.45 1.79 -0.35
CA SER A 155 6.17 3.22 -0.13
C SER A 155 7.36 4.13 -0.49
N LEU A 156 8.03 3.84 -1.62
CA LEU A 156 9.20 4.59 -2.06
C LEU A 156 8.80 5.96 -2.60
N GLY A 157 9.62 6.98 -2.38
CA GLY A 157 9.49 8.30 -3.01
C GLY A 157 8.61 9.32 -2.30
N ILE A 158 7.70 8.92 -1.43
CA ILE A 158 6.82 9.84 -0.67
C ILE A 158 7.35 10.23 0.72
N GLY A 159 8.51 9.72 1.11
CA GLY A 159 9.17 10.09 2.36
C GLY A 159 8.76 9.28 3.58
N ALA A 160 7.77 8.40 3.52
CA ALA A 160 7.33 7.58 4.65
C ALA A 160 8.48 6.76 5.25
N MET A 161 9.27 6.09 4.41
CA MET A 161 10.45 5.33 4.85
C MET A 161 11.55 6.21 5.45
N SER A 162 11.65 7.49 5.07
CA SER A 162 12.62 8.43 5.65
C SER A 162 12.30 8.74 7.11
N ILE A 163 11.02 8.88 7.46
CA ILE A 163 10.59 9.09 8.85
C ILE A 163 10.92 7.85 9.69
N PHE A 164 10.57 6.66 9.23
CA PHE A 164 10.94 5.44 9.97
C PHE A 164 12.45 5.26 10.07
N GLY A 165 13.20 5.56 9.00
CA GLY A 165 14.66 5.56 9.01
C GLY A 165 15.27 6.52 10.05
N SER A 166 14.59 7.65 10.35
CA SER A 166 15.04 8.60 11.36
C SER A 166 14.91 8.09 12.81
N TYR A 167 14.05 7.08 13.01
CA TYR A 167 13.86 6.43 14.32
C TYR A 167 14.79 5.24 14.55
N ILE A 168 15.45 4.73 13.51
CA ILE A 168 16.40 3.62 13.62
C ILE A 168 17.66 4.11 14.34
N GLY A 169 18.03 3.44 15.43
CA GLY A 169 19.26 3.71 16.15
C GLY A 169 20.51 3.37 15.32
N LYS A 170 21.64 4.04 15.62
CA LYS A 170 22.92 3.80 14.92
C LYS A 170 23.54 2.43 15.16
N GLU A 171 22.86 1.54 15.86
CA GLU A 171 23.28 0.17 16.14
C GLU A 171 23.07 -0.76 14.93
N HIS A 172 22.13 -0.42 14.04
CA HIS A 172 21.72 -1.20 12.88
C HIS A 172 22.16 -0.53 11.57
N SER A 173 22.64 -1.34 10.60
CA SER A 173 22.96 -0.81 9.27
C SER A 173 21.67 -0.60 8.46
N LEU A 174 21.55 0.52 7.75
CA LEU A 174 20.38 0.83 6.94
C LEU A 174 20.17 -0.18 5.81
N LEU A 175 21.26 -0.68 5.19
CA LEU A 175 21.16 -1.72 4.16
C LEU A 175 20.62 -3.04 4.73
N GLY A 176 21.03 -3.40 5.94
CA GLY A 176 20.54 -4.61 6.62
C GLY A 176 19.05 -4.52 6.93
N GLU A 177 18.59 -3.38 7.45
CA GLU A 177 17.17 -3.15 7.74
C GLU A 177 16.33 -3.09 6.45
N SER A 178 16.84 -2.44 5.39
CA SER A 178 16.16 -2.43 4.09
C SER A 178 15.98 -3.85 3.52
N ALA A 179 17.01 -4.69 3.61
CA ALA A 179 16.93 -6.08 3.17
C ALA A 179 15.90 -6.89 3.98
N ARG A 180 15.83 -6.68 5.31
CA ARG A 180 14.81 -7.31 6.16
C ARG A 180 13.39 -6.89 5.78
N ILE A 181 13.17 -5.59 5.51
CA ILE A 181 11.88 -5.07 5.07
C ILE A 181 11.46 -5.75 3.76
N VAL A 182 12.33 -5.79 2.75
CA VAL A 182 12.02 -6.42 1.46
C VAL A 182 11.69 -7.90 1.62
N VAL A 183 12.44 -8.63 2.45
CA VAL A 183 12.19 -10.07 2.70
C VAL A 183 10.85 -10.28 3.38
N LEU A 184 10.52 -9.47 4.39
CA LEU A 184 9.24 -9.58 5.11
C LEU A 184 8.05 -9.19 4.21
N ASP A 185 8.17 -8.13 3.43
CA ASP A 185 7.16 -7.70 2.46
C ASP A 185 6.88 -8.79 1.43
N THR A 186 7.94 -9.34 0.83
CA THR A 186 7.84 -10.45 -0.11
C THR A 186 7.22 -11.71 0.53
N PHE A 187 7.57 -12.02 1.77
CA PHE A 187 6.99 -13.14 2.51
C PHE A 187 5.48 -12.97 2.69
N VAL A 188 5.04 -11.79 3.09
CA VAL A 188 3.61 -11.47 3.25
C VAL A 188 2.89 -11.57 1.90
N ALA A 189 3.45 -11.00 0.83
CA ALA A 189 2.87 -11.04 -0.51
C ALA A 189 2.72 -12.48 -1.04
N ILE A 190 3.76 -13.30 -0.92
CA ILE A 190 3.71 -14.71 -1.33
C ILE A 190 2.66 -15.47 -0.50
N THR A 191 2.65 -15.27 0.81
CA THR A 191 1.69 -15.97 1.68
C THR A 191 0.24 -15.54 1.39
N ALA A 192 -0.01 -14.28 1.07
CA ALA A 192 -1.33 -13.82 0.63
C ALA A 192 -1.76 -14.53 -0.68
N GLY A 193 -0.86 -14.69 -1.64
CA GLY A 193 -1.13 -15.48 -2.84
C GLY A 193 -1.44 -16.96 -2.54
N LEU A 194 -0.73 -17.58 -1.58
CA LEU A 194 -1.02 -18.93 -1.12
C LEU A 194 -2.41 -19.06 -0.47
N ILE A 195 -2.99 -18.00 0.04
CA ILE A 195 -4.36 -17.97 0.56
C ILE A 195 -5.37 -17.86 -0.58
N ILE A 196 -5.14 -16.92 -1.50
CA ILE A 196 -6.13 -16.48 -2.48
C ILE A 196 -6.27 -17.48 -3.62
N PHE A 197 -5.17 -17.88 -4.28
CA PHE A 197 -5.23 -18.68 -5.51
C PHE A 197 -5.78 -20.10 -5.29
N PRO A 198 -5.37 -20.85 -4.25
CA PRO A 198 -6.00 -22.14 -3.96
C PRO A 198 -7.51 -22.03 -3.72
N ALA A 199 -7.96 -20.97 -3.07
CA ALA A 199 -9.38 -20.72 -2.85
C ALA A 199 -10.12 -20.46 -4.18
N CYS A 200 -9.58 -19.60 -5.06
CA CYS A 200 -10.17 -19.34 -6.38
C CYS A 200 -10.33 -20.62 -7.20
N PHE A 201 -9.29 -21.46 -7.28
CA PHE A 201 -9.34 -22.72 -8.03
C PHE A 201 -10.26 -23.76 -7.40
N THR A 202 -10.36 -23.81 -6.07
CA THR A 202 -11.28 -24.72 -5.37
C THR A 202 -12.74 -24.43 -5.67
N TYR A 203 -13.10 -23.15 -5.76
CA TYR A 203 -14.48 -22.71 -5.95
C TYR A 203 -14.81 -22.32 -7.41
N GLY A 204 -13.85 -22.49 -8.34
CA GLY A 204 -14.03 -22.20 -9.77
C GLY A 204 -14.35 -20.73 -10.07
N VAL A 205 -13.74 -19.82 -9.30
CA VAL A 205 -13.96 -18.38 -9.46
C VAL A 205 -12.78 -17.78 -10.21
N ASP A 206 -13.06 -16.89 -11.16
CA ASP A 206 -12.01 -16.24 -11.96
C ASP A 206 -11.02 -15.45 -11.11
N GLN A 207 -9.75 -15.55 -11.47
CA GLN A 207 -8.64 -14.83 -10.85
C GLN A 207 -8.61 -13.40 -11.38
N THR A 208 -9.57 -12.58 -10.97
CA THR A 208 -9.60 -11.14 -11.27
C THR A 208 -8.49 -10.39 -10.51
N SER A 209 -8.31 -9.13 -10.82
CA SER A 209 -7.36 -8.25 -10.13
C SER A 209 -8.06 -7.05 -9.53
N GLY A 210 -7.34 -6.33 -8.65
CA GLY A 210 -7.84 -5.13 -8.03
C GLY A 210 -8.98 -5.35 -7.03
N PRO A 211 -9.85 -4.34 -6.82
CA PRO A 211 -10.95 -4.40 -5.85
C PRO A 211 -11.92 -5.55 -6.06
N SER A 212 -12.16 -5.96 -7.31
CA SER A 212 -13.07 -7.06 -7.64
C SER A 212 -12.64 -8.39 -7.02
N LEU A 213 -11.35 -8.68 -6.99
CA LEU A 213 -10.83 -9.89 -6.35
C LEU A 213 -11.16 -9.91 -4.86
N ILE A 214 -10.94 -8.80 -4.16
CA ILE A 214 -11.10 -8.73 -2.70
C ILE A 214 -12.56 -8.62 -2.29
N PHE A 215 -13.37 -7.83 -3.02
CA PHE A 215 -14.72 -7.47 -2.58
C PHE A 215 -15.86 -8.19 -3.30
N ILE A 216 -15.55 -8.93 -4.36
CA ILE A 216 -16.53 -9.75 -5.07
C ILE A 216 -16.13 -11.23 -5.05
N THR A 217 -14.93 -11.55 -5.57
CA THR A 217 -14.48 -12.94 -5.73
C THR A 217 -14.32 -13.66 -4.40
N LEU A 218 -13.54 -13.12 -3.48
CA LEU A 218 -13.30 -13.74 -2.17
C LEU A 218 -14.53 -13.80 -1.27
N PRO A 219 -15.37 -12.77 -1.15
CA PRO A 219 -16.64 -12.88 -0.43
C PRO A 219 -17.57 -13.96 -0.98
N ASN A 220 -17.62 -14.16 -2.30
CA ASN A 220 -18.39 -15.24 -2.91
C ASN A 220 -17.86 -16.62 -2.48
N ILE A 221 -16.55 -16.79 -2.40
CA ILE A 221 -15.94 -18.01 -1.87
C ILE A 221 -16.35 -18.21 -0.41
N PHE A 222 -16.20 -17.21 0.44
CA PHE A 222 -16.57 -17.30 1.85
C PHE A 222 -18.07 -17.50 2.09
N ALA A 223 -18.93 -16.96 1.23
CA ALA A 223 -20.37 -17.14 1.33
C ALA A 223 -20.79 -18.64 1.18
N ASN A 224 -20.02 -19.40 0.40
CA ASN A 224 -20.37 -20.76 0.01
C ASN A 224 -19.48 -21.87 0.64
N MET A 225 -18.43 -21.51 1.39
CA MET A 225 -17.56 -22.51 2.01
C MET A 225 -17.99 -22.88 3.43
N ALA A 226 -17.60 -24.09 3.88
CA ALA A 226 -17.80 -24.52 5.26
C ALA A 226 -17.07 -23.57 6.22
N MET A 227 -17.76 -23.12 7.27
CA MET A 227 -17.26 -22.12 8.22
C MET A 227 -16.81 -20.79 7.58
N GLY A 228 -17.35 -20.45 6.39
CA GLY A 228 -16.96 -19.27 5.62
C GLY A 228 -17.11 -17.95 6.39
N ARG A 229 -18.09 -17.87 7.31
CA ARG A 229 -18.20 -16.74 8.23
C ARG A 229 -16.93 -16.54 9.09
N LEU A 230 -16.35 -17.62 9.61
CA LEU A 230 -15.12 -17.54 10.40
C LEU A 230 -13.93 -17.19 9.53
N TRP A 231 -13.72 -17.93 8.45
CA TRP A 231 -12.57 -17.73 7.56
C TRP A 231 -12.60 -16.39 6.85
N GLY A 232 -13.77 -15.97 6.39
CA GLY A 232 -13.95 -14.63 5.79
C GLY A 232 -13.72 -13.50 6.79
N SER A 233 -14.22 -13.63 8.02
CA SER A 233 -13.95 -12.64 9.07
C SER A 233 -12.47 -12.54 9.40
N LEU A 234 -11.76 -13.66 9.52
CA LEU A 234 -10.32 -13.68 9.73
C LEU A 234 -9.57 -13.05 8.57
N PHE A 235 -9.98 -13.34 7.32
CA PHE A 235 -9.37 -12.76 6.13
C PHE A 235 -9.56 -11.24 6.08
N PHE A 236 -10.78 -10.73 6.26
CA PHE A 236 -11.01 -9.27 6.24
C PHE A 236 -10.40 -8.56 7.45
N LEU A 237 -10.28 -9.22 8.59
CA LEU A 237 -9.53 -8.69 9.74
C LEU A 237 -8.03 -8.58 9.41
N PHE A 238 -7.45 -9.61 8.77
CA PHE A 238 -6.09 -9.57 8.25
C PHE A 238 -5.89 -8.41 7.30
N MET A 239 -6.76 -8.28 6.29
CA MET A 239 -6.69 -7.19 5.31
C MET A 239 -6.84 -5.80 5.96
N ALA A 240 -7.76 -5.66 6.91
CA ALA A 240 -7.94 -4.42 7.66
C ALA A 240 -6.69 -4.05 8.48
N PHE A 241 -6.04 -5.02 9.12
CA PHE A 241 -4.79 -4.77 9.85
C PHE A 241 -3.65 -4.37 8.91
N ALA A 242 -3.53 -5.02 7.75
CA ALA A 242 -2.56 -4.66 6.73
C ALA A 242 -2.78 -3.21 6.26
N ALA A 243 -4.01 -2.85 5.91
CA ALA A 243 -4.36 -1.50 5.48
C ALA A 243 -4.13 -0.45 6.59
N LEU A 244 -4.57 -0.72 7.81
CA LEU A 244 -4.38 0.19 8.94
C LEU A 244 -2.92 0.41 9.29
N SER A 245 -2.05 -0.58 9.14
CA SER A 245 -0.61 -0.39 9.37
C SER A 245 -0.01 0.63 8.42
N THR A 246 -0.40 0.61 7.15
CA THR A 246 0.00 1.62 6.15
C THR A 246 -0.59 2.99 6.44
N VAL A 247 -1.87 3.06 6.80
CA VAL A 247 -2.53 4.33 7.22
C VAL A 247 -1.78 4.96 8.38
N LEU A 248 -1.43 4.19 9.42
CA LEU A 248 -0.68 4.68 10.56
C LEU A 248 0.71 5.21 10.17
N ALA A 249 1.40 4.50 9.28
CA ALA A 249 2.71 4.89 8.79
C ALA A 249 2.68 6.24 8.05
N VAL A 250 1.73 6.40 7.14
CA VAL A 250 1.59 7.63 6.35
C VAL A 250 1.06 8.79 7.20
N PHE A 251 0.13 8.55 8.13
CA PHE A 251 -0.33 9.58 9.06
C PHE A 251 0.79 10.08 9.96
N GLU A 252 1.65 9.20 10.46
CA GLU A 252 2.83 9.62 11.22
C GLU A 252 3.74 10.50 10.38
N ASN A 253 3.98 10.14 9.11
CA ASN A 253 4.74 10.96 8.18
C ASN A 253 4.11 12.36 7.99
N ILE A 254 2.80 12.42 7.72
CA ILE A 254 2.05 13.68 7.54
C ILE A 254 2.14 14.55 8.80
N ILE A 255 1.92 13.97 9.98
CA ILE A 255 1.95 14.70 11.25
C ILE A 255 3.35 15.24 11.54
N CYS A 256 4.39 14.41 11.38
CA CYS A 256 5.78 14.82 11.63
C CYS A 256 6.22 15.90 10.65
N CYS A 257 6.02 15.73 9.35
CA CYS A 257 6.32 16.75 8.35
C CYS A 257 5.51 18.05 8.60
N GLY A 258 4.24 17.90 8.96
CA GLY A 258 3.38 19.04 9.30
C GLY A 258 3.92 19.83 10.50
N MET A 259 4.39 19.17 11.56
CA MET A 259 5.03 19.79 12.70
C MET A 259 6.30 20.56 12.32
N GLU A 260 7.14 19.95 11.47
CA GLU A 260 8.41 20.54 11.04
C GLU A 260 8.21 21.73 10.11
N LEU A 261 7.26 21.68 9.19
CA LEU A 261 7.00 22.76 8.23
C LEU A 261 6.27 23.95 8.85
N THR A 262 5.40 23.72 9.84
CA THR A 262 4.53 24.76 10.39
C THR A 262 4.89 25.21 11.80
N GLY A 263 5.76 24.45 12.49
CA GLY A 263 6.07 24.68 13.90
C GLY A 263 4.94 24.32 14.88
N TRP A 264 3.91 23.61 14.43
CA TRP A 264 2.78 23.19 15.27
C TRP A 264 3.19 22.06 16.22
N ASN A 265 2.51 22.00 17.37
CA ASN A 265 2.63 20.83 18.23
C ASN A 265 1.86 19.64 17.65
N ARG A 266 2.17 18.43 18.12
CA ARG A 266 1.58 17.17 17.63
C ARG A 266 0.05 17.18 17.69
N GLN A 267 -0.54 17.66 18.77
CA GLN A 267 -2.00 17.67 18.93
C GLN A 267 -2.67 18.57 17.89
N LYS A 268 -2.16 19.78 17.67
CA LYS A 268 -2.68 20.70 16.66
C LYS A 268 -2.48 20.13 15.25
N SER A 269 -1.30 19.59 14.94
CA SER A 269 -1.04 18.95 13.66
C SER A 269 -1.99 17.78 13.42
N SER A 270 -2.19 16.91 14.41
CA SER A 270 -3.14 15.78 14.32
C SER A 270 -4.58 16.24 14.09
N LEU A 271 -5.04 17.26 14.82
CA LEU A 271 -6.41 17.77 14.70
C LEU A 271 -6.67 18.41 13.32
N VAL A 272 -5.73 19.23 12.84
CA VAL A 272 -5.87 19.86 11.51
C VAL A 272 -5.86 18.78 10.43
N ASN A 273 -4.96 17.81 10.52
CA ASN A 273 -4.87 16.71 9.55
C ASN A 273 -6.08 15.78 9.59
N PHE A 274 -6.72 15.60 10.75
CA PHE A 274 -7.97 14.86 10.85
C PHE A 274 -9.06 15.45 9.92
N PHE A 275 -9.34 16.74 10.03
CA PHE A 275 -10.35 17.38 9.19
C PHE A 275 -9.91 17.50 7.72
N LEU A 276 -8.63 17.78 7.48
CA LEU A 276 -8.08 17.92 6.13
C LEU A 276 -8.15 16.60 5.36
N ILE A 277 -7.74 15.48 5.96
CA ILE A 277 -7.78 14.17 5.31
C ILE A 277 -9.23 13.75 5.03
N ILE A 278 -10.16 13.96 5.96
CA ILE A 278 -11.58 13.68 5.72
C ILE A 278 -12.07 14.49 4.53
N ALA A 279 -11.82 15.80 4.50
CA ALA A 279 -12.27 16.66 3.41
C ALA A 279 -11.68 16.25 2.06
N LEU A 280 -10.39 15.89 2.03
CA LEU A 280 -9.69 15.45 0.82
C LEU A 280 -10.10 14.05 0.36
N SER A 281 -10.55 13.17 1.26
CA SER A 281 -11.02 11.80 0.91
C SER A 281 -12.48 11.78 0.43
N LEU A 282 -13.26 12.83 0.66
CA LEU A 282 -14.65 12.91 0.18
C LEU A 282 -14.79 12.80 -1.33
N PRO A 283 -13.94 13.40 -2.20
CA PRO A 283 -14.02 13.21 -3.65
C PRO A 283 -13.92 11.75 -4.07
N CYS A 284 -13.04 10.97 -3.45
CA CYS A 284 -12.91 9.54 -3.70
C CYS A 284 -14.21 8.78 -3.36
N VAL A 285 -14.82 9.06 -2.20
CA VAL A 285 -16.10 8.47 -1.78
C VAL A 285 -17.23 8.87 -2.75
N LEU A 286 -17.34 10.15 -3.06
CA LEU A 286 -18.42 10.69 -3.90
C LEU A 286 -18.27 10.33 -5.37
N GLY A 287 -17.06 10.05 -5.83
CA GLY A 287 -16.76 9.65 -7.21
C GLY A 287 -17.42 8.34 -7.65
N TYR A 288 -17.86 7.50 -6.71
CA TYR A 288 -18.59 6.27 -7.01
C TYR A 288 -20.11 6.45 -7.07
N ASN A 289 -20.64 7.60 -6.62
CA ASN A 289 -22.08 7.82 -6.49
C ASN A 289 -22.50 9.22 -6.98
N VAL A 290 -22.43 10.25 -6.11
CA VAL A 290 -22.94 11.59 -6.41
C VAL A 290 -22.16 12.30 -7.51
N TRP A 291 -20.84 12.07 -7.57
CA TRP A 291 -19.91 12.68 -8.54
C TRP A 291 -19.40 11.69 -9.59
N ALA A 292 -20.12 10.59 -9.80
CA ALA A 292 -19.76 9.67 -10.88
C ALA A 292 -19.78 10.41 -12.22
N TRP A 293 -18.67 10.38 -12.94
CA TRP A 293 -18.49 11.11 -14.19
C TRP A 293 -17.67 10.30 -15.20
N ASP A 294 -18.18 10.16 -16.40
CA ASP A 294 -17.57 9.38 -17.48
C ASP A 294 -16.20 9.95 -17.96
N GLY A 295 -15.89 11.20 -17.65
CA GLY A 295 -14.60 11.82 -17.97
C GLY A 295 -13.40 11.16 -17.30
N PHE A 296 -13.59 10.34 -16.27
CA PHE A 296 -12.54 9.55 -15.63
C PHE A 296 -12.25 8.21 -16.33
N ALA A 297 -12.94 7.88 -17.41
CA ALA A 297 -12.82 6.59 -18.11
C ALA A 297 -11.37 6.27 -18.55
N ILE A 298 -10.57 7.28 -18.92
CA ILE A 298 -9.15 7.12 -19.27
C ILE A 298 -8.34 6.50 -18.12
N PHE A 299 -8.73 6.78 -16.88
CA PHE A 299 -8.03 6.30 -15.68
C PHE A 299 -8.65 5.04 -15.08
N GLY A 300 -9.80 4.57 -15.54
CA GLY A 300 -10.49 3.40 -15.01
C GLY A 300 -11.95 3.65 -14.63
N GLY A 301 -12.38 4.91 -14.61
CA GLY A 301 -13.79 5.31 -14.45
C GLY A 301 -14.16 5.92 -13.12
N ALA A 302 -13.28 5.93 -12.12
CA ALA A 302 -13.54 6.53 -10.82
C ALA A 302 -12.46 7.55 -10.41
N VAL A 303 -12.79 8.42 -9.44
CA VAL A 303 -11.83 9.36 -8.84
C VAL A 303 -10.66 8.61 -8.21
N LEU A 304 -10.93 7.47 -7.54
CA LEU A 304 -9.92 6.58 -6.99
C LEU A 304 -8.85 6.19 -8.01
N ASP A 305 -9.25 5.84 -9.23
CA ASP A 305 -8.33 5.40 -10.27
C ASP A 305 -7.39 6.53 -10.72
N VAL A 306 -7.89 7.78 -10.73
CA VAL A 306 -7.06 8.97 -10.98
C VAL A 306 -6.06 9.19 -9.85
N GLU A 307 -6.51 9.13 -8.61
CA GLU A 307 -5.67 9.32 -7.43
C GLU A 307 -4.57 8.25 -7.35
N ASP A 308 -4.94 6.97 -7.55
CA ASP A 308 -3.98 5.86 -7.60
C ASP A 308 -2.99 6.02 -8.75
N PHE A 309 -3.45 6.36 -9.95
CA PHE A 309 -2.55 6.62 -11.09
C PHE A 309 -1.53 7.70 -10.79
N LEU A 310 -1.95 8.83 -10.23
CA LEU A 310 -1.05 9.92 -9.86
C LEU A 310 -0.01 9.48 -8.83
N VAL A 311 -0.42 8.73 -7.80
CA VAL A 311 0.50 8.20 -6.79
C VAL A 311 1.46 7.20 -7.42
N SER A 312 0.93 6.13 -8.03
CA SER A 312 1.70 4.96 -8.45
C SER A 312 2.61 5.25 -9.64
N ASN A 313 2.17 6.08 -10.60
CA ASN A 313 2.92 6.34 -11.84
C ASN A 313 3.66 7.69 -11.87
N LEU A 314 3.33 8.64 -10.98
CA LEU A 314 4.02 9.93 -10.92
C LEU A 314 4.82 10.10 -9.62
N PHE A 315 4.14 10.15 -8.47
CA PHE A 315 4.77 10.56 -7.21
C PHE A 315 5.80 9.54 -6.72
N LEU A 316 5.50 8.25 -6.79
CA LEU A 316 6.41 7.21 -6.30
C LEU A 316 7.68 7.11 -7.16
N PRO A 317 7.64 6.97 -8.50
CA PRO A 317 8.85 6.91 -9.31
C PRO A 317 9.67 8.19 -9.27
N LEU A 318 9.04 9.36 -9.45
CA LEU A 318 9.74 10.64 -9.44
C LEU A 318 10.35 10.94 -8.07
N GLY A 319 9.60 10.71 -7.01
CA GLY A 319 10.10 10.89 -5.66
C GLY A 319 11.28 9.97 -5.35
N SER A 320 11.21 8.69 -5.75
CA SER A 320 12.30 7.75 -5.61
C SER A 320 13.56 8.20 -6.36
N LEU A 321 13.38 8.73 -7.58
CA LEU A 321 14.48 9.29 -8.37
C LEU A 321 15.13 10.49 -7.67
N VAL A 322 14.33 11.41 -7.12
CA VAL A 322 14.83 12.57 -6.39
C VAL A 322 15.63 12.17 -5.16
N TYR A 323 15.09 11.24 -4.33
CA TYR A 323 15.81 10.70 -3.16
C TYR A 323 17.12 10.02 -3.56
N LEU A 324 17.08 9.18 -4.59
CA LEU A 324 18.27 8.48 -5.08
C LEU A 324 19.34 9.47 -5.54
N LEU A 325 18.99 10.41 -6.41
CA LEU A 325 19.93 11.43 -6.92
C LEU A 325 20.48 12.30 -5.81
N PHE A 326 19.65 12.69 -4.83
CA PHE A 326 20.12 13.43 -3.67
C PHE A 326 21.17 12.64 -2.88
N CYS A 327 20.97 11.36 -2.64
CA CYS A 327 21.90 10.53 -1.87
C CYS A 327 23.24 10.33 -2.57
N VAL A 328 23.25 10.13 -3.90
CA VAL A 328 24.46 9.70 -4.63
C VAL A 328 25.20 10.81 -5.35
N THR A 329 24.55 11.95 -5.65
CA THR A 329 25.18 13.04 -6.42
C THR A 329 25.88 14.08 -5.53
N ARG A 330 26.86 14.79 -6.13
CA ARG A 330 27.60 15.86 -5.46
C ARG A 330 26.74 17.10 -5.18
N CYS A 331 25.67 17.29 -5.91
CA CYS A 331 24.70 18.38 -5.67
C CYS A 331 23.78 18.13 -4.48
N GLY A 332 23.79 16.91 -3.94
CA GLY A 332 23.03 16.51 -2.76
C GLY A 332 23.95 16.17 -1.58
N TRP A 333 23.67 15.03 -0.95
CA TRP A 333 24.45 14.56 0.21
C TRP A 333 25.82 13.99 -0.19
N GLY A 334 25.88 13.37 -1.35
CA GLY A 334 27.09 12.78 -1.93
C GLY A 334 27.35 11.34 -1.50
N TRP A 335 27.97 10.58 -2.42
CA TRP A 335 28.21 9.15 -2.25
C TRP A 335 28.94 8.79 -0.95
N ASP A 336 29.98 9.52 -0.59
CA ASP A 336 30.84 9.15 0.54
C ASP A 336 30.11 9.31 1.88
N ASN A 337 29.31 10.39 2.03
CA ASN A 337 28.48 10.60 3.21
C ASN A 337 27.34 9.57 3.28
N TYR A 338 26.68 9.31 2.15
CA TYR A 338 25.63 8.30 2.03
C TYR A 338 26.16 6.91 2.41
N LYS A 339 27.28 6.47 1.82
CA LYS A 339 27.92 5.18 2.13
C LYS A 339 28.30 5.07 3.60
N LYS A 340 28.86 6.13 4.17
CA LYS A 340 29.24 6.18 5.60
C LYS A 340 28.03 5.95 6.50
N GLU A 341 26.93 6.63 6.24
CA GLU A 341 25.69 6.50 7.04
C GLU A 341 25.08 5.12 6.88
N VAL A 342 24.91 4.64 5.63
CA VAL A 342 24.32 3.30 5.34
C VAL A 342 25.14 2.20 6.02
N ASN A 343 26.46 2.35 6.13
CA ASN A 343 27.36 1.41 6.74
C ASN A 343 27.53 1.59 8.25
N THR A 344 26.85 2.55 8.87
CA THR A 344 26.86 2.72 10.32
C THR A 344 26.10 1.55 10.96
N GLY A 345 26.60 1.09 12.14
CA GLY A 345 26.00 -0.01 12.88
C GLY A 345 26.39 -1.42 12.37
N LYS A 346 25.73 -2.44 12.93
CA LYS A 346 25.95 -3.86 12.61
C LYS A 346 24.96 -4.33 11.53
N GLY A 347 25.42 -5.12 10.56
CA GLY A 347 24.60 -5.69 9.49
C GLY A 347 25.27 -5.67 8.13
N LEU A 348 24.46 -5.80 7.06
CA LEU A 348 24.97 -5.75 5.68
C LEU A 348 25.62 -4.40 5.39
N LYS A 349 26.71 -4.44 4.65
CA LYS A 349 27.49 -3.25 4.29
C LYS A 349 27.43 -3.00 2.78
N MET A 350 27.35 -1.72 2.44
CA MET A 350 27.39 -1.26 1.06
C MET A 350 28.83 -1.26 0.54
N HIS A 351 29.06 -1.88 -0.62
CA HIS A 351 30.36 -1.99 -1.28
C HIS A 351 30.54 -0.93 -2.38
N ASP A 352 31.79 -0.63 -2.74
CA ASP A 352 32.11 0.42 -3.74
C ASP A 352 31.60 0.11 -5.15
N TRP A 353 31.51 -1.16 -5.54
CA TRP A 353 30.96 -1.54 -6.84
C TRP A 353 29.51 -1.09 -7.05
N MET A 354 28.74 -0.93 -5.96
CA MET A 354 27.35 -0.46 -6.02
C MET A 354 27.23 1.01 -6.42
N ARG A 355 28.33 1.78 -6.33
CA ARG A 355 28.34 3.20 -6.70
C ARG A 355 27.90 3.42 -8.15
N GLY A 356 28.48 2.67 -9.09
CA GLY A 356 28.13 2.80 -10.52
C GLY A 356 26.66 2.47 -10.78
N TYR A 357 26.18 1.38 -10.17
CA TYR A 357 24.79 0.97 -10.28
C TYR A 357 23.82 2.02 -9.71
N LEU A 358 24.04 2.48 -8.49
CA LEU A 358 23.15 3.44 -7.82
C LEU A 358 23.24 4.85 -8.42
N THR A 359 24.39 5.24 -8.99
CA THR A 359 24.55 6.59 -9.55
C THR A 359 24.06 6.70 -11.00
N TYR A 360 24.15 5.63 -11.79
CA TYR A 360 23.81 5.67 -13.21
C TYR A 360 22.76 4.62 -13.59
N GLY A 361 22.94 3.37 -13.21
CA GLY A 361 22.06 2.27 -13.62
C GLY A 361 20.65 2.41 -13.08
N LEU A 362 20.50 2.54 -11.77
CA LEU A 362 19.19 2.62 -11.13
C LEU A 362 18.40 3.88 -11.51
N PRO A 363 18.99 5.11 -11.59
CA PRO A 363 18.27 6.27 -12.09
C PRO A 363 17.73 6.11 -13.51
N LEU A 364 18.50 5.49 -14.42
CA LEU A 364 18.05 5.21 -15.78
C LEU A 364 16.88 4.22 -15.80
N ILE A 365 16.93 3.17 -14.98
CA ILE A 365 15.84 2.20 -14.87
C ILE A 365 14.57 2.88 -14.35
N VAL A 366 14.66 3.67 -13.29
CA VAL A 366 13.51 4.38 -12.71
C VAL A 366 12.92 5.37 -13.72
N LEU A 367 13.77 6.12 -14.43
CA LEU A 367 13.33 7.04 -15.47
C LEU A 367 12.64 6.32 -16.63
N PHE A 368 13.17 5.16 -17.06
CA PHE A 368 12.55 4.33 -18.08
C PHE A 368 11.15 3.87 -17.68
N ILE A 369 10.98 3.36 -16.43
CA ILE A 369 9.69 2.92 -15.91
C ILE A 369 8.70 4.08 -15.89
N PHE A 370 9.14 5.23 -15.41
CA PHE A 370 8.30 6.42 -15.35
C PHE A 370 7.81 6.85 -16.74
N VAL A 371 8.72 6.97 -17.71
CA VAL A 371 8.38 7.38 -19.07
C VAL A 371 7.50 6.33 -19.76
N PHE A 372 7.85 5.06 -19.62
CA PHE A 372 7.09 3.97 -20.22
C PHE A 372 5.67 3.85 -19.63
N GLY A 373 5.52 3.98 -18.32
CA GLY A 373 4.20 3.97 -17.67
C GLY A 373 3.27 5.09 -18.14
N LEU A 374 3.83 6.28 -18.41
CA LEU A 374 3.07 7.38 -19.02
C LEU A 374 2.74 7.11 -20.50
N TYR A 375 3.71 6.58 -21.26
CA TYR A 375 3.51 6.24 -22.66
C TYR A 375 2.39 5.20 -22.84
N ASP A 376 2.44 4.10 -22.09
CA ASP A 376 1.45 3.03 -22.13
C ASP A 376 0.04 3.53 -21.79
N LYS A 377 -0.08 4.47 -20.84
CA LYS A 377 -1.37 4.99 -20.40
C LYS A 377 -2.01 6.00 -21.36
N PHE A 378 -1.20 6.84 -22.03
CA PHE A 378 -1.73 7.99 -22.81
C PHE A 378 -1.55 7.86 -24.31
N ILE A 379 -0.70 6.95 -24.78
CA ILE A 379 -0.33 6.88 -26.19
C ILE A 379 -0.58 5.50 -26.78
N ALA A 380 -0.35 4.41 -26.03
CA ALA A 380 -0.63 3.04 -26.41
C ALA A 380 -2.08 2.66 -26.11
#